data_0c7672bd53098809766b5db41b8093d5
#
_entry.id   0c7672bd53098809766b5db41b8093d5
#
_cell.length_a   1.000
_cell.length_b   1.000
_cell.length_c   1.000
_cell.angle_alpha   90.00
_cell.angle_beta   90.00
_cell.angle_gamma   90.00
#
_symmetry.space_group_name_H-M   'P 1'
#
loop_
_entity.id
_entity.type
_entity.pdbx_description
1 polymer ?
#
loop_
_entity_poly.entity_id
_entity_poly.type
_entity_poly.pdbx_seq_one_letter_code
_entity_poly.pdbx_strand_id
1 'polypeptide(L)'
;IEQNLDNPEYSVEVLSRDLGMDRTGLYRRLISVVGKTPTNFIRSIRLKRAAQLLKEGYTVAEVADLVGFNTSSYLSKCFQEEFGMRPSQYINQWKNR
;
A
#
# COMPACT_ATOMS: atom_id res chain seq x y z
N ILE A 1 0.41 -10.97 5.66
CA ILE A 1 0.33 -10.00 4.56
C ILE A 1 1.47 -8.98 4.64
N GLU A 2 1.67 -8.37 5.79
CA GLU A 2 2.67 -7.31 5.93
C GLU A 2 4.10 -7.78 5.72
N GLN A 3 4.39 -9.05 5.96
CA GLN A 3 5.73 -9.59 5.79
C GLN A 3 6.22 -9.58 4.34
N ASN A 4 5.30 -9.46 3.37
CA ASN A 4 5.63 -9.50 1.96
C ASN A 4 5.41 -8.16 1.25
N LEU A 5 5.13 -7.09 1.98
CA LEU A 5 4.81 -5.80 1.38
C LEU A 5 6.00 -5.13 0.71
N ASP A 6 7.23 -5.51 1.07
CA ASP A 6 8.44 -5.01 0.43
C ASP A 6 8.74 -5.71 -0.90
N ASN A 7 7.99 -6.75 -1.24
CA ASN A 7 8.15 -7.49 -2.48
C ASN A 7 7.20 -6.94 -3.54
N PRO A 8 7.71 -6.30 -4.62
CA PRO A 8 6.83 -5.75 -5.65
C PRO A 8 5.99 -6.80 -6.36
N GLU A 9 6.39 -8.06 -6.28
CA GLU A 9 5.68 -9.16 -6.92
C GLU A 9 4.61 -9.80 -6.04
N TYR A 10 4.41 -9.28 -4.84
CA TYR A 10 3.32 -9.75 -3.99
C TYR A 10 1.99 -9.50 -4.70
N SER A 11 1.32 -10.59 -5.06
CA SER A 11 0.19 -10.55 -5.98
C SER A 11 -1.09 -11.07 -5.33
N VAL A 12 -2.20 -10.90 -6.05
CA VAL A 12 -3.48 -11.47 -5.65
C VAL A 12 -3.37 -12.98 -5.43
N GLU A 13 -2.57 -13.66 -6.26
CA GLU A 13 -2.39 -15.11 -6.13
C GLU A 13 -1.70 -15.48 -4.83
N VAL A 14 -0.66 -14.73 -4.45
CA VAL A 14 0.02 -14.96 -3.18
C VAL A 14 -0.91 -14.68 -2.01
N LEU A 15 -1.66 -13.59 -2.07
CA LEU A 15 -2.63 -13.26 -1.05
C LEU A 15 -3.70 -14.36 -0.91
N SER A 16 -4.21 -14.85 -2.04
CA SER A 16 -5.20 -15.93 -2.04
C SER A 16 -4.66 -17.19 -1.36
N ARG A 17 -3.41 -17.53 -1.66
CA ARG A 17 -2.74 -18.70 -1.07
C ARG A 17 -2.57 -18.53 0.43
N ASP A 18 -2.11 -17.36 0.86
CA ASP A 18 -1.88 -17.06 2.26
C ASP A 18 -3.16 -17.16 3.09
N LEU A 19 -4.29 -16.77 2.48
CA LEU A 19 -5.59 -16.81 3.15
C LEU A 19 -6.34 -18.12 2.95
N GLY A 20 -5.76 -19.06 2.16
CA GLY A 20 -6.41 -20.35 1.90
C GLY A 20 -7.65 -20.23 1.04
N MET A 21 -7.72 -19.25 0.16
CA MET A 21 -8.86 -18.99 -0.72
C MET A 21 -8.41 -19.03 -2.18
N ASP A 22 -9.34 -19.37 -3.09
CA ASP A 22 -9.08 -19.17 -4.51
C ASP A 22 -9.32 -17.68 -4.86
N ARG A 23 -8.96 -17.30 -6.10
CA ARG A 23 -9.09 -15.89 -6.51
C ARG A 23 -10.53 -15.40 -6.46
N THR A 24 -11.47 -16.23 -6.88
CA THR A 24 -12.89 -15.85 -6.91
C THR A 24 -13.42 -15.67 -5.50
N GLY A 25 -13.11 -16.58 -4.60
CA GLY A 25 -13.54 -16.49 -3.20
C GLY A 25 -12.95 -15.28 -2.53
N LEU A 26 -11.65 -15.01 -2.75
CA LEU A 26 -11.00 -13.83 -2.19
C LEU A 26 -11.65 -12.55 -2.72
N TYR A 27 -11.88 -12.46 -4.02
CA TYR A 27 -12.48 -11.29 -4.64
C TYR A 27 -13.85 -11.00 -4.02
N ARG A 28 -14.71 -12.01 -3.94
CA ARG A 28 -16.06 -11.85 -3.38
C ARG A 28 -16.02 -11.42 -1.92
N ARG A 29 -15.12 -12.02 -1.15
CA ARG A 29 -15.01 -11.71 0.27
C ARG A 29 -14.54 -10.28 0.50
N LEU A 30 -13.51 -9.82 -0.24
CA LEU A 30 -13.02 -8.47 -0.09
C LEU A 30 -14.04 -7.43 -0.52
N ILE A 31 -14.74 -7.66 -1.63
CA ILE A 31 -15.81 -6.75 -2.06
C ILE A 31 -16.90 -6.67 -0.99
N SER A 32 -17.28 -7.82 -0.44
CA SER A 32 -18.36 -7.90 0.56
C SER A 32 -17.97 -7.25 1.89
N VAL A 33 -16.72 -7.46 2.33
CA VAL A 33 -16.30 -7.04 3.68
C VAL A 33 -15.73 -5.62 3.67
N VAL A 34 -14.85 -5.30 2.73
CA VAL A 34 -14.14 -4.00 2.72
C VAL A 34 -14.45 -3.14 1.50
N GLY A 35 -15.23 -3.64 0.54
CA GLY A 35 -15.59 -2.87 -0.64
C GLY A 35 -14.45 -2.65 -1.62
N LYS A 36 -13.40 -3.46 -1.58
CA LYS A 36 -12.21 -3.30 -2.43
C LYS A 36 -11.86 -4.59 -3.12
N THR A 37 -11.33 -4.46 -4.36
CA THR A 37 -10.73 -5.60 -5.03
C THR A 37 -9.45 -6.02 -4.31
N PRO A 38 -8.99 -7.27 -4.49
CA PRO A 38 -7.74 -7.72 -3.86
C PRO A 38 -6.54 -6.83 -4.22
N THR A 39 -6.42 -6.40 -5.46
CA THR A 39 -5.33 -5.52 -5.89
C THR A 39 -5.38 -4.18 -5.16
N ASN A 40 -6.56 -3.58 -5.07
CA ASN A 40 -6.73 -2.30 -4.39
C ASN A 40 -6.54 -2.46 -2.87
N PHE A 41 -6.93 -3.59 -2.32
CA PHE A 41 -6.74 -3.89 -0.90
C PHE A 41 -5.25 -3.93 -0.55
N ILE A 42 -4.46 -4.66 -1.35
CA ILE A 42 -3.00 -4.73 -1.16
C ILE A 42 -2.38 -3.35 -1.29
N ARG A 43 -2.79 -2.59 -2.29
CA ARG A 43 -2.27 -1.23 -2.49
C ARG A 43 -2.57 -0.33 -1.29
N SER A 44 -3.78 -0.42 -0.74
CA SER A 44 -4.15 0.37 0.44
C SER A 44 -3.28 0.02 1.65
N ILE A 45 -2.98 -1.26 1.86
CA ILE A 45 -2.10 -1.69 2.94
C ILE A 45 -0.70 -1.11 2.75
N ARG A 46 -0.17 -1.19 1.52
CA ARG A 46 1.15 -0.62 1.21
C ARG A 46 1.20 0.88 1.46
N LEU A 47 0.12 1.59 1.10
CA LEU A 47 0.06 3.04 1.29
C LEU A 47 -0.02 3.42 2.77
N LYS A 48 -0.74 2.64 3.57
CA LYS A 48 -0.77 2.86 5.03
C LYS A 48 0.61 2.65 5.63
N ARG A 49 1.32 1.63 5.20
CA ARG A 49 2.69 1.39 5.64
C ARG A 49 3.61 2.51 5.20
N ALA A 50 3.43 3.00 3.95
CA ALA A 50 4.20 4.13 3.45
C ALA A 50 4.01 5.36 4.32
N ALA A 51 2.77 5.69 4.69
CA ALA A 51 2.49 6.83 5.56
C ALA A 51 3.23 6.70 6.90
N GLN A 52 3.23 5.50 7.46
CA GLN A 52 3.93 5.24 8.71
C GLN A 52 5.43 5.48 8.59
N LEU A 53 6.05 4.97 7.51
CA LEU A 53 7.49 5.14 7.28
C LEU A 53 7.86 6.60 7.03
N LEU A 54 7.02 7.35 6.34
CA LEU A 54 7.25 8.77 6.12
C LEU A 54 7.27 9.53 7.45
N LYS A 55 6.42 9.16 8.39
CA LYS A 55 6.44 9.76 9.74
C LYS A 55 7.73 9.44 10.47
N GLU A 56 8.34 8.28 10.20
CA GLU A 56 9.57 7.84 10.85
C GLU A 56 10.82 8.48 10.24
N GLY A 57 10.67 9.27 9.16
CA GLY A 57 11.77 10.03 8.58
C GLY A 57 12.38 9.46 7.32
N TYR A 58 11.81 8.39 6.76
CA TYR A 58 12.29 7.84 5.49
C TYR A 58 11.94 8.76 4.33
N THR A 59 12.79 8.79 3.31
CA THR A 59 12.51 9.55 2.09
C THR A 59 11.45 8.82 1.26
N VAL A 60 10.83 9.56 0.33
CA VAL A 60 9.82 8.95 -0.57
C VAL A 60 10.43 7.80 -1.38
N ALA A 61 11.67 7.98 -1.87
CA ALA A 61 12.34 6.93 -2.64
C ALA A 61 12.59 5.67 -1.80
N GLU A 62 13.04 5.85 -0.56
CA GLU A 62 13.25 4.73 0.36
C GLU A 62 11.93 4.03 0.66
N VAL A 63 10.88 4.79 0.89
CA VAL A 63 9.57 4.23 1.19
C VAL A 63 9.04 3.40 0.01
N ALA A 64 9.21 3.91 -1.22
CA ALA A 64 8.77 3.16 -2.41
C ALA A 64 9.41 1.77 -2.46
N ASP A 65 10.71 1.70 -2.20
CA ASP A 65 11.42 0.42 -2.16
C ASP A 65 10.90 -0.47 -1.03
N LEU A 66 10.74 0.10 0.15
CA LEU A 66 10.39 -0.68 1.34
C LEU A 66 8.98 -1.25 1.30
N VAL A 67 8.05 -0.55 0.64
CA VAL A 67 6.66 -1.02 0.59
C VAL A 67 6.28 -1.66 -0.73
N GLY A 68 7.23 -1.80 -1.67
CA GLY A 68 7.01 -2.55 -2.89
C GLY A 68 6.43 -1.77 -4.05
N PHE A 69 6.61 -0.45 -4.10
CA PHE A 69 6.30 0.33 -5.30
C PHE A 69 7.53 0.39 -6.20
N ASN A 70 7.32 0.28 -7.50
CA ASN A 70 8.43 0.25 -8.45
C ASN A 70 9.12 1.60 -8.60
N THR A 71 8.38 2.70 -8.44
CA THR A 71 8.95 4.05 -8.54
C THR A 71 8.34 4.94 -7.47
N SER A 72 9.10 5.98 -7.09
CA SER A 72 8.59 6.98 -6.16
C SER A 72 7.47 7.82 -6.80
N SER A 73 7.50 8.01 -8.12
CA SER A 73 6.45 8.72 -8.84
C SER A 73 5.11 7.99 -8.74
N TYR A 74 5.13 6.68 -8.92
CA TYR A 74 3.91 5.89 -8.81
C TYR A 74 3.39 5.87 -7.37
N LEU A 75 4.29 5.75 -6.40
CA LEU A 75 3.93 5.84 -4.98
C LEU A 75 3.24 7.18 -4.70
N SER A 76 3.82 8.28 -5.19
CA SER A 76 3.27 9.61 -4.95
C SER A 76 1.86 9.75 -5.53
N LYS A 77 1.66 9.23 -6.73
CA LYS A 77 0.34 9.26 -7.38
C LYS A 77 -0.69 8.49 -6.56
N CYS A 78 -0.36 7.26 -6.17
CA CYS A 78 -1.27 6.43 -5.40
C CYS A 78 -1.52 7.02 -4.01
N PHE A 79 -0.49 7.58 -3.40
CA PHE A 79 -0.60 8.23 -2.10
C PHE A 79 -1.59 9.40 -2.16
N GLN A 80 -1.47 10.23 -3.20
CA GLN A 80 -2.39 11.37 -3.38
C GLN A 80 -3.83 10.90 -3.59
N GLU A 81 -4.03 9.83 -4.36
CA GLU A 81 -5.36 9.28 -4.57
C GLU A 81 -5.97 8.74 -3.28
N GLU A 82 -5.16 8.12 -2.42
CA GLU A 82 -5.64 7.50 -1.18
C GLU A 82 -5.86 8.53 -0.07
N PHE A 83 -4.93 9.46 0.11
CA PHE A 83 -4.93 10.36 1.26
C PHE A 83 -5.27 11.81 0.92
N GLY A 84 -5.44 12.14 -0.35
CA GLY A 84 -5.80 13.49 -0.76
C GLY A 84 -4.65 14.49 -0.73
N MET A 85 -3.42 14.04 -0.51
CA MET A 85 -2.24 14.90 -0.50
C MET A 85 -1.01 14.11 -0.92
N ARG A 86 0.00 14.83 -1.42
CA ARG A 86 1.26 14.22 -1.83
C ARG A 86 2.09 13.85 -0.59
N PRO A 87 3.03 12.88 -0.72
CA PRO A 87 3.90 12.52 0.40
C PRO A 87 4.66 13.70 0.99
N SER A 88 5.13 14.64 0.16
CA SER A 88 5.85 15.82 0.65
C SER A 88 4.96 16.71 1.53
N GLN A 89 3.71 16.88 1.15
CA GLN A 89 2.74 17.64 1.93
C GLN A 89 2.45 16.94 3.26
N TYR A 90 2.34 15.63 3.22
CA TYR A 90 2.09 14.82 4.40
C TYR A 90 3.25 14.93 5.39
N ILE A 91 4.49 14.85 4.90
CA ILE A 91 5.68 15.01 5.74
C ILE A 91 5.70 16.40 6.40
N ASN A 92 5.44 17.45 5.61
CA ASN A 92 5.44 18.81 6.14
C ASN A 92 4.39 19.00 7.23
N GLN A 93 3.21 18.40 7.05
CA GLN A 93 2.16 18.45 8.04
C GLN A 93 2.61 17.85 9.38
N TRP A 94 3.36 16.77 9.34
CA TRP A 94 3.86 16.12 10.53
C TRP A 94 5.03 16.85 11.17
N LYS A 95 5.91 17.47 10.35
CA LYS A 95 7.05 18.23 10.87
C LYS A 95 6.65 19.51 11.56
N ASN A 96 5.53 20.10 11.17
CA ASN A 96 5.05 21.39 11.70
C ASN A 96 4.17 21.23 12.94
N ARG A 97 4.16 20.05 13.53
CA ARG A 97 3.45 19.80 14.77
C ARG A 97 4.31 20.00 16.03
#